data_dbf629b3c4f944c5c4b0292a3614f025
#
_entry.id   dbf629b3c4f944c5c4b0292a3614f025
#
_cell.length_a   1.000
_cell.length_b   1.000
_cell.length_c   1.000
_cell.angle_alpha   90.00
_cell.angle_beta   90.00
_cell.angle_gamma   90.00
#
_symmetry.space_group_name_H-M   'P 1'
#
loop_
_entity.id
_entity.type
_entity.pdbx_description
1 polymer ?
#
loop_
_entity_poly.entity_id
_entity_poly.type
_entity_poly.pdbx_seq_one_letter_code
_entity_poly.pdbx_strand_id
1 'polypeptide(L)'
;MKDKVVLAYSGGLDTTAIIPWLKETYDYDVICCCINCGQGEELDGLDERAKLSGASKLYIEDICDEFSEDYIVPCVQAGAVYEHKYLLGTAMARPGIAKKLVEIARKEGAVAICHGATGKGNDQIRFELGIKALAPDIKVIAPWRQDNWKMDSREAEIEYCKAHGIDLPFGTDSSYSRDRNLWHISHEGLELEDPSQEPNYDHLLVLSVTPEHAPDEGEYVTMTFEKGVPTSVNGKKMKVADIIRELNRLGGKHGIGIIDIVENRVVGMKSRGVYETPAGTILMEAHDQLEELCLDRATMEVKKEMGNKLAQVVYEGKWFTPLREAIQAFVESTQEYVTGEVKFKLYKGNIIKAGTTSPYSLYSESLASFTTGDLYDHHDADGFITLFGLPLKVRAMKLLELENKKNN
;
A
#
# COMPACT_ATOMS: atom_id res chain seq x y z
N MET A 1 16.30 -23.70 30.10
CA MET A 1 16.06 -23.49 28.66
C MET A 1 16.47 -22.05 28.36
N LYS A 2 17.08 -21.77 27.23
CA LYS A 2 17.36 -20.39 26.82
C LYS A 2 16.05 -19.67 26.54
N ASP A 3 16.03 -18.38 26.79
CA ASP A 3 14.95 -17.54 26.34
C ASP A 3 14.89 -17.50 24.82
N LYS A 4 13.68 -17.36 24.28
CA LYS A 4 13.43 -17.38 22.84
C LYS A 4 13.17 -15.98 22.30
N VAL A 5 13.66 -15.72 21.09
CA VAL A 5 13.34 -14.53 20.28
C VAL A 5 12.76 -14.93 18.94
N VAL A 6 11.70 -14.26 18.50
CA VAL A 6 11.17 -14.38 17.13
C VAL A 6 11.78 -13.27 16.28
N LEU A 7 12.47 -13.66 15.21
CA LEU A 7 13.07 -12.74 14.24
C LEU A 7 12.19 -12.63 13.00
N ALA A 8 11.78 -11.42 12.65
CA ALA A 8 11.22 -11.13 11.32
C ALA A 8 12.29 -11.37 10.27
N TYR A 9 12.18 -12.49 9.56
CA TYR A 9 13.24 -13.03 8.70
C TYR A 9 12.83 -12.96 7.24
N SER A 10 13.53 -12.14 6.46
CA SER A 10 13.33 -12.04 5.01
C SER A 10 14.24 -12.99 4.20
N GLY A 11 15.27 -13.57 4.84
CA GLY A 11 16.31 -14.32 4.16
C GLY A 11 17.38 -13.46 3.47
N GLY A 12 17.26 -12.13 3.58
CA GLY A 12 18.28 -11.19 3.12
C GLY A 12 19.50 -11.15 4.05
N LEU A 13 20.55 -10.45 3.61
CA LEU A 13 21.82 -10.35 4.33
C LEU A 13 21.64 -9.83 5.76
N ASP A 14 20.97 -8.70 5.92
CA ASP A 14 20.78 -8.04 7.22
C ASP A 14 20.10 -8.99 8.22
N THR A 15 18.99 -9.61 7.84
CA THR A 15 18.26 -10.52 8.74
C THR A 15 19.02 -11.81 9.01
N THR A 16 19.89 -12.22 8.10
CA THR A 16 20.77 -13.37 8.28
C THR A 16 21.88 -13.08 9.27
N ALA A 17 22.53 -11.91 9.20
CA ALA A 17 23.55 -11.46 10.15
C ALA A 17 22.99 -11.25 11.57
N ILE A 18 21.71 -10.90 11.69
CA ILE A 18 21.04 -10.74 13.00
C ILE A 18 20.95 -12.06 13.77
N ILE A 19 20.89 -13.21 13.13
CA ILE A 19 20.76 -14.52 13.82
C ILE A 19 21.94 -14.77 14.78
N PRO A 20 23.20 -14.84 14.30
CA PRO A 20 24.35 -15.04 15.19
C PRO A 20 24.51 -13.89 16.20
N TRP A 21 24.22 -12.63 15.79
CA TRP A 21 24.31 -11.49 16.67
C TRP A 21 23.34 -11.59 17.87
N LEU A 22 22.11 -12.06 17.68
CA LEU A 22 21.14 -12.28 18.79
C LEU A 22 21.64 -13.37 19.75
N LYS A 23 22.27 -14.42 19.24
CA LYS A 23 22.83 -15.51 20.05
C LYS A 23 24.02 -15.04 20.89
N GLU A 24 24.90 -14.22 20.32
CA GLU A 24 26.08 -13.70 21.02
C GLU A 24 25.72 -12.62 22.04
N THR A 25 24.78 -11.72 21.67
CA THR A 25 24.44 -10.56 22.51
C THR A 25 23.53 -10.92 23.68
N TYR A 26 22.56 -11.82 23.47
CA TYR A 26 21.51 -12.12 24.43
C TYR A 26 21.45 -13.56 24.90
N ASP A 27 22.24 -14.45 24.32
CA ASP A 27 22.17 -15.90 24.53
C ASP A 27 20.78 -16.49 24.20
N TYR A 28 20.08 -15.90 23.25
CA TYR A 28 18.74 -16.32 22.84
C TYR A 28 18.75 -17.53 21.93
N ASP A 29 17.66 -18.30 22.02
CA ASP A 29 17.27 -19.29 21.01
C ASP A 29 16.46 -18.56 19.92
N VAL A 30 16.99 -18.53 18.68
CA VAL A 30 16.45 -17.70 17.60
C VAL A 30 15.48 -18.50 16.74
N ILE A 31 14.23 -18.05 16.68
CA ILE A 31 13.17 -18.58 15.82
C ILE A 31 12.97 -17.59 14.68
N CYS A 32 13.29 -18.00 13.47
CA CYS A 32 13.03 -17.22 12.27
C CYS A 32 11.56 -17.32 11.86
N CYS A 33 11.00 -16.20 11.41
CA CYS A 33 9.64 -16.14 10.91
C CYS A 33 9.57 -15.31 9.64
N CYS A 34 9.29 -15.96 8.52
CA CYS A 34 9.02 -15.32 7.24
C CYS A 34 7.52 -15.33 6.99
N ILE A 35 6.96 -14.17 6.72
CA ILE A 35 5.55 -14.04 6.39
C ILE A 35 5.42 -13.83 4.88
N ASN A 36 4.75 -14.79 4.22
CA ASN A 36 4.48 -14.71 2.80
C ASN A 36 3.28 -13.78 2.55
N CYS A 37 3.60 -12.58 2.04
CA CYS A 37 2.64 -11.60 1.55
C CYS A 37 2.58 -11.56 0.01
N GLY A 38 3.12 -12.58 -0.68
CA GLY A 38 3.20 -12.66 -2.14
C GLY A 38 4.54 -12.22 -2.73
N GLN A 39 5.66 -12.44 -2.00
CA GLN A 39 7.03 -12.14 -2.45
C GLN A 39 7.50 -13.08 -3.59
N GLY A 40 6.82 -14.19 -3.82
CA GLY A 40 7.17 -15.14 -4.89
C GLY A 40 8.48 -15.88 -4.62
N GLU A 41 9.39 -15.86 -5.59
CA GLU A 41 10.65 -16.61 -5.58
C GLU A 41 11.62 -16.22 -4.44
N GLU A 42 11.40 -15.09 -3.77
CA GLU A 42 12.21 -14.69 -2.61
C GLU A 42 12.10 -15.66 -1.43
N LEU A 43 11.08 -16.53 -1.44
CA LEU A 43 10.89 -17.58 -0.43
C LEU A 43 11.75 -18.82 -0.66
N ASP A 44 12.37 -18.96 -1.82
CA ASP A 44 13.14 -20.15 -2.17
C ASP A 44 14.43 -20.25 -1.36
N GLY A 45 14.70 -21.45 -0.83
CA GLY A 45 15.92 -21.76 -0.06
C GLY A 45 15.99 -21.11 1.33
N LEU A 46 14.90 -20.54 1.86
CA LEU A 46 14.88 -19.93 3.19
C LEU A 46 15.21 -20.92 4.31
N ASP A 47 14.73 -22.18 4.20
CA ASP A 47 14.98 -23.22 5.21
C ASP A 47 16.48 -23.51 5.38
N GLU A 48 17.18 -23.68 4.27
CA GLU A 48 18.62 -23.94 4.29
C GLU A 48 19.39 -22.72 4.84
N ARG A 49 19.03 -21.51 4.39
CA ARG A 49 19.64 -20.27 4.87
C ARG A 49 19.46 -20.06 6.37
N ALA A 50 18.25 -20.18 6.88
CA ALA A 50 17.96 -20.02 8.31
C ALA A 50 18.73 -21.04 9.15
N LYS A 51 18.78 -22.32 8.71
CA LYS A 51 19.50 -23.40 9.38
C LYS A 51 21.00 -23.17 9.38
N LEU A 52 21.59 -22.82 8.24
CA LEU A 52 23.02 -22.51 8.12
C LEU A 52 23.41 -21.32 9.00
N SER A 53 22.54 -20.36 9.15
CA SER A 53 22.75 -19.18 10.01
C SER A 53 22.58 -19.47 11.50
N GLY A 54 22.13 -20.66 11.87
CA GLY A 54 22.02 -21.11 13.25
C GLY A 54 20.67 -20.82 13.92
N ALA A 55 19.61 -20.57 13.15
CA ALA A 55 18.27 -20.54 13.68
C ALA A 55 17.84 -21.92 14.17
N SER A 56 17.11 -21.99 15.28
CA SER A 56 16.59 -23.24 15.83
C SER A 56 15.33 -23.71 15.13
N LYS A 57 14.59 -22.78 14.55
CA LYS A 57 13.32 -23.03 13.85
C LYS A 57 13.03 -21.95 12.82
N LEU A 58 12.36 -22.31 11.74
CA LEU A 58 11.80 -21.41 10.76
C LEU A 58 10.29 -21.63 10.66
N TYR A 59 9.54 -20.54 10.67
CA TYR A 59 8.15 -20.47 10.25
C TYR A 59 8.06 -19.75 8.91
N ILE A 60 7.29 -20.30 7.96
CA ILE A 60 6.87 -19.64 6.75
C ILE A 60 5.33 -19.66 6.78
N GLU A 61 4.73 -18.51 7.02
CA GLU A 61 3.27 -18.36 7.14
C GLU A 61 2.74 -17.61 5.93
N ASP A 62 1.81 -18.21 5.19
CA ASP A 62 1.16 -17.57 4.04
C ASP A 62 -0.05 -16.77 4.51
N ILE A 63 -0.03 -15.47 4.28
CA ILE A 63 -1.13 -14.56 4.58
C ILE A 63 -1.68 -13.85 3.35
N CYS A 64 -1.42 -14.34 2.12
CA CYS A 64 -1.85 -13.65 0.89
C CYS A 64 -3.36 -13.38 0.86
N ASP A 65 -4.19 -14.33 1.27
CA ASP A 65 -5.64 -14.15 1.35
C ASP A 65 -5.98 -13.11 2.45
N GLU A 66 -5.48 -13.29 3.68
CA GLU A 66 -5.67 -12.33 4.79
C GLU A 66 -5.16 -10.93 4.41
N PHE A 67 -4.00 -10.83 3.78
CA PHE A 67 -3.42 -9.55 3.35
C PHE A 67 -4.31 -8.84 2.33
N SER A 68 -4.85 -9.58 1.37
CA SER A 68 -5.72 -9.00 0.36
C SER A 68 -7.08 -8.57 0.92
N GLU A 69 -7.69 -9.38 1.79
CA GLU A 69 -9.04 -9.15 2.30
C GLU A 69 -9.06 -8.14 3.46
N ASP A 70 -8.14 -8.27 4.43
CA ASP A 70 -8.16 -7.50 5.68
C ASP A 70 -7.37 -6.19 5.62
N TYR A 71 -6.43 -6.03 4.66
CA TYR A 71 -5.56 -4.85 4.58
C TYR A 71 -5.67 -4.11 3.25
N ILE A 72 -5.68 -4.82 2.12
CA ILE A 72 -5.76 -4.17 0.79
C ILE A 72 -7.18 -3.68 0.50
N VAL A 73 -8.19 -4.55 0.62
CA VAL A 73 -9.60 -4.20 0.32
C VAL A 73 -10.05 -2.98 1.12
N PRO A 74 -9.83 -2.87 2.44
CA PRO A 74 -10.17 -1.67 3.20
C PRO A 74 -9.54 -0.38 2.65
N CYS A 75 -8.29 -0.45 2.19
CA CYS A 75 -7.63 0.71 1.60
C CYS A 75 -8.18 1.06 0.21
N VAL A 76 -8.55 0.07 -0.60
CA VAL A 76 -9.23 0.27 -1.89
C VAL A 76 -10.60 0.91 -1.68
N GLN A 77 -11.43 0.35 -0.79
CA GLN A 77 -12.75 0.90 -0.46
C GLN A 77 -12.68 2.34 0.04
N ALA A 78 -11.64 2.68 0.80
CA ALA A 78 -11.42 4.04 1.29
C ALA A 78 -10.91 5.01 0.23
N GLY A 79 -10.34 4.52 -0.88
CA GLY A 79 -9.57 5.35 -1.80
C GLY A 79 -8.30 5.90 -1.13
N ALA A 80 -7.64 5.08 -0.26
CA ALA A 80 -6.51 5.52 0.54
C ALA A 80 -5.22 5.60 -0.27
N VAL A 81 -4.76 6.81 -0.54
CA VAL A 81 -3.54 7.11 -1.29
C VAL A 81 -2.71 8.14 -0.51
N TYR A 82 -1.50 7.77 -0.12
CA TYR A 82 -0.62 8.69 0.60
C TYR A 82 0.03 9.68 -0.35
N GLU A 83 -0.02 10.99 0.02
CA GLU A 83 0.50 12.12 -0.77
C GLU A 83 0.02 12.10 -2.24
N HIS A 84 -1.20 11.61 -2.47
CA HIS A 84 -1.87 11.53 -3.78
C HIS A 84 -1.19 10.62 -4.83
N LYS A 85 -0.23 9.79 -4.43
CA LYS A 85 0.54 8.94 -5.34
C LYS A 85 0.83 7.54 -4.81
N TYR A 86 1.20 7.41 -3.54
CA TYR A 86 1.66 6.15 -2.97
C TYR A 86 0.49 5.28 -2.53
N LEU A 87 0.36 4.10 -3.15
CA LEU A 87 -0.71 3.14 -2.89
C LEU A 87 -0.44 2.21 -1.68
N LEU A 88 0.43 2.62 -0.75
CA LEU A 88 0.62 2.05 0.59
C LEU A 88 1.11 0.59 0.65
N GLY A 89 1.63 0.00 -0.41
CA GLY A 89 1.90 -1.44 -0.48
C GLY A 89 2.76 -1.99 0.66
N THR A 90 3.91 -1.35 0.97
CA THR A 90 4.73 -1.72 2.13
C THR A 90 4.00 -1.45 3.45
N ALA A 91 3.34 -0.28 3.55
CA ALA A 91 2.68 0.15 4.79
C ALA A 91 1.51 -0.77 5.19
N MET A 92 0.74 -1.30 4.20
CA MET A 92 -0.36 -2.24 4.43
C MET A 92 0.11 -3.64 4.84
N ALA A 93 1.29 -4.07 4.40
CA ALA A 93 1.80 -5.40 4.71
C ALA A 93 2.31 -5.50 6.16
N ARG A 94 2.91 -4.45 6.70
CA ARG A 94 3.58 -4.47 8.01
C ARG A 94 2.66 -4.82 9.19
N PRO A 95 1.40 -4.32 9.30
CA PRO A 95 0.51 -4.74 10.38
C PRO A 95 0.15 -6.24 10.33
N GLY A 96 -0.09 -6.81 9.15
CA GLY A 96 -0.31 -8.25 8.99
C GLY A 96 0.90 -9.08 9.43
N ILE A 97 2.11 -8.67 9.02
CA ILE A 97 3.36 -9.29 9.44
C ILE A 97 3.54 -9.17 10.95
N ALA A 98 3.36 -8.00 11.54
CA ALA A 98 3.49 -7.78 12.98
C ALA A 98 2.52 -8.67 13.79
N LYS A 99 1.28 -8.83 13.32
CA LYS A 99 0.28 -9.72 13.92
C LYS A 99 0.77 -11.17 13.95
N LYS A 100 1.29 -11.68 12.84
CA LYS A 100 1.82 -13.06 12.76
C LYS A 100 3.07 -13.25 13.63
N LEU A 101 3.96 -12.28 13.67
CA LEU A 101 5.12 -12.32 14.56
C LEU A 101 4.70 -12.44 16.03
N VAL A 102 3.68 -11.68 16.46
CA VAL A 102 3.12 -11.76 17.81
C VAL A 102 2.45 -13.12 18.06
N GLU A 103 1.66 -13.64 17.14
CA GLU A 103 1.02 -14.96 17.25
C GLU A 103 2.08 -16.06 17.45
N ILE A 104 3.16 -16.04 16.67
CA ILE A 104 4.26 -17.01 16.78
C ILE A 104 5.05 -16.82 18.08
N ALA A 105 5.31 -15.58 18.47
CA ALA A 105 5.99 -15.28 19.74
C ALA A 105 5.20 -15.83 20.94
N ARG A 106 3.89 -15.65 20.96
CA ARG A 106 3.01 -16.22 21.99
C ARG A 106 3.01 -17.75 21.96
N LYS A 107 2.89 -18.35 20.79
CA LYS A 107 2.91 -19.81 20.59
C LYS A 107 4.21 -20.45 21.10
N GLU A 108 5.34 -19.82 20.86
CA GLU A 108 6.67 -20.31 21.25
C GLU A 108 7.09 -19.90 22.67
N GLY A 109 6.33 -19.03 23.33
CA GLY A 109 6.71 -18.46 24.64
C GLY A 109 7.96 -17.57 24.53
N ALA A 110 8.12 -16.86 23.42
CA ALA A 110 9.25 -15.98 23.19
C ALA A 110 9.11 -14.70 24.04
N VAL A 111 10.24 -14.24 24.57
CA VAL A 111 10.32 -13.03 25.42
C VAL A 111 10.54 -11.76 24.59
N ALA A 112 10.97 -11.93 23.34
CA ALA A 112 11.27 -10.82 22.45
C ALA A 112 10.88 -11.09 21.01
N ILE A 113 10.64 -10.01 20.26
CA ILE A 113 10.54 -9.99 18.79
C ILE A 113 11.64 -9.07 18.27
N CYS A 114 12.38 -9.52 17.26
CA CYS A 114 13.42 -8.75 16.59
C CYS A 114 13.03 -8.46 15.14
N HIS A 115 13.37 -7.27 14.65
CA HIS A 115 13.24 -6.90 13.25
C HIS A 115 14.52 -6.27 12.70
N GLY A 116 14.78 -6.46 11.40
CA GLY A 116 15.96 -5.93 10.71
C GLY A 116 15.74 -4.56 10.05
N ALA A 117 14.64 -3.86 10.35
CA ALA A 117 14.40 -2.54 9.77
C ALA A 117 15.45 -1.53 10.21
N THR A 118 16.02 -0.79 9.24
CA THR A 118 17.05 0.22 9.48
C THR A 118 16.49 1.45 10.21
N GLY A 119 17.36 2.17 10.92
CA GLY A 119 16.98 3.41 11.64
C GLY A 119 16.51 4.56 10.74
N LYS A 120 16.70 4.47 9.43
CA LYS A 120 16.31 5.50 8.44
C LYS A 120 14.94 5.26 7.80
N GLY A 121 14.42 4.02 7.87
CA GLY A 121 13.16 3.63 7.24
C GLY A 121 11.93 3.78 8.13
N ASN A 122 10.74 3.81 7.51
CA ASN A 122 9.46 3.84 8.23
C ASN A 122 9.11 2.49 8.89
N ASP A 123 9.66 1.40 8.40
CA ASP A 123 9.26 0.04 8.78
C ASP A 123 9.53 -0.26 10.25
N GLN A 124 10.60 0.30 10.83
CA GLN A 124 10.85 0.22 12.27
C GLN A 124 9.65 0.72 13.09
N ILE A 125 9.04 1.86 12.66
CA ILE A 125 7.87 2.43 13.33
C ILE A 125 6.67 1.50 13.16
N ARG A 126 6.43 1.01 11.95
CA ARG A 126 5.30 0.14 11.61
C ARG A 126 5.31 -1.17 12.38
N PHE A 127 6.47 -1.85 12.45
CA PHE A 127 6.63 -3.07 13.24
C PHE A 127 6.41 -2.81 14.73
N GLU A 128 7.09 -1.80 15.27
CA GLU A 128 7.03 -1.57 16.71
C GLU A 128 5.66 -1.09 17.21
N LEU A 129 4.99 -0.22 16.46
CA LEU A 129 3.63 0.21 16.81
C LEU A 129 2.65 -0.97 16.73
N GLY A 130 2.77 -1.83 15.71
CA GLY A 130 1.97 -3.04 15.59
C GLY A 130 2.20 -4.00 16.75
N ILE A 131 3.44 -4.30 17.07
CA ILE A 131 3.81 -5.19 18.20
C ILE A 131 3.35 -4.59 19.53
N LYS A 132 3.57 -3.30 19.78
CA LYS A 132 3.15 -2.62 21.03
C LYS A 132 1.63 -2.65 21.21
N ALA A 133 0.86 -2.51 20.13
CA ALA A 133 -0.59 -2.58 20.19
C ALA A 133 -1.10 -3.98 20.53
N LEU A 134 -0.46 -5.03 19.99
CA LEU A 134 -0.90 -6.42 20.12
C LEU A 134 -0.27 -7.18 21.29
N ALA A 135 0.96 -6.82 21.67
CA ALA A 135 1.73 -7.50 22.70
C ALA A 135 2.65 -6.51 23.47
N PRO A 136 2.07 -5.63 24.31
CA PRO A 136 2.83 -4.59 25.03
C PRO A 136 3.85 -5.13 26.02
N ASP A 137 3.75 -6.38 26.40
CA ASP A 137 4.63 -7.11 27.33
C ASP A 137 5.82 -7.79 26.62
N ILE A 138 5.82 -7.90 25.29
CA ILE A 138 6.93 -8.48 24.52
C ILE A 138 7.97 -7.40 24.21
N LYS A 139 9.24 -7.69 24.51
CA LYS A 139 10.36 -6.78 24.21
C LYS A 139 10.58 -6.72 22.69
N VAL A 140 10.74 -5.51 22.15
CA VAL A 140 11.18 -5.33 20.76
C VAL A 140 12.67 -5.08 20.70
N ILE A 141 13.37 -5.77 19.81
CA ILE A 141 14.80 -5.64 19.53
C ILE A 141 14.97 -5.10 18.11
N ALA A 142 15.63 -3.96 17.99
CA ALA A 142 15.98 -3.33 16.73
C ALA A 142 17.49 -3.11 16.66
N PRO A 143 18.26 -4.03 16.07
CA PRO A 143 19.74 -4.03 16.10
C PRO A 143 20.34 -2.71 15.59
N TRP A 144 19.84 -2.20 14.46
CA TRP A 144 20.33 -0.96 13.84
C TRP A 144 20.31 0.29 14.73
N ARG A 145 19.68 0.23 15.87
CA ARG A 145 19.62 1.33 16.86
C ARG A 145 20.37 0.99 18.16
N GLN A 146 21.19 -0.05 18.16
CA GLN A 146 21.94 -0.47 19.33
C GLN A 146 23.43 -0.20 19.16
N ASP A 147 24.07 0.28 20.21
CA ASP A 147 25.50 0.65 20.22
C ASP A 147 26.44 -0.54 19.94
N ASN A 148 25.99 -1.76 20.21
CA ASN A 148 26.75 -2.98 19.97
C ASN A 148 26.52 -3.60 18.58
N TRP A 149 25.63 -3.03 17.75
CA TRP A 149 25.53 -3.36 16.33
C TRP A 149 26.67 -2.66 15.58
N LYS A 150 27.63 -3.42 15.06
CA LYS A 150 28.84 -2.87 14.42
C LYS A 150 28.84 -3.05 12.90
N MET A 151 27.80 -3.64 12.34
CA MET A 151 27.67 -3.88 10.89
C MET A 151 26.92 -2.72 10.26
N ASP A 152 27.67 -1.68 9.91
CA ASP A 152 27.14 -0.42 9.34
C ASP A 152 27.20 -0.36 7.80
N SER A 153 27.74 -1.42 7.19
CA SER A 153 27.83 -1.58 5.74
C SER A 153 27.57 -3.02 5.32
N ARG A 154 27.19 -3.19 4.06
CA ARG A 154 26.98 -4.50 3.43
C ARG A 154 28.22 -5.38 3.50
N GLU A 155 29.39 -4.80 3.31
CA GLU A 155 30.69 -5.49 3.40
C GLU A 155 30.93 -6.01 4.82
N ALA A 156 30.67 -5.18 5.84
CA ALA A 156 30.80 -5.57 7.23
C ALA A 156 29.85 -6.72 7.61
N GLU A 157 28.62 -6.72 7.10
CA GLU A 157 27.66 -7.82 7.31
C GLU A 157 28.13 -9.11 6.63
N ILE A 158 28.67 -9.05 5.40
CA ILE A 158 29.22 -10.19 4.68
C ILE A 158 30.42 -10.77 5.44
N GLU A 159 31.34 -9.93 5.92
CA GLU A 159 32.49 -10.37 6.71
C GLU A 159 32.06 -11.01 8.02
N TYR A 160 31.08 -10.43 8.70
CA TYR A 160 30.52 -10.99 9.92
C TYR A 160 29.87 -12.35 9.69
N CYS A 161 29.07 -12.50 8.65
CA CYS A 161 28.47 -13.77 8.27
C CYS A 161 29.55 -14.84 7.98
N LYS A 162 30.58 -14.49 7.21
CA LYS A 162 31.71 -15.41 6.91
C LYS A 162 32.47 -15.84 8.16
N ALA A 163 32.71 -14.90 9.10
CA ALA A 163 33.38 -15.21 10.38
C ALA A 163 32.58 -16.22 11.23
N HIS A 164 31.27 -16.29 11.02
CA HIS A 164 30.38 -17.26 11.68
C HIS A 164 30.10 -18.52 10.84
N GLY A 165 30.88 -18.74 9.77
CA GLY A 165 30.72 -19.91 8.90
C GLY A 165 29.45 -19.88 8.02
N ILE A 166 28.84 -18.70 7.86
CA ILE A 166 27.68 -18.49 7.01
C ILE A 166 28.17 -18.01 5.66
N ASP A 167 28.32 -18.95 4.73
CA ASP A 167 28.71 -18.65 3.34
C ASP A 167 27.45 -18.61 2.48
N LEU A 168 27.00 -17.40 2.19
CA LEU A 168 25.80 -17.15 1.42
C LEU A 168 26.16 -16.45 0.10
N PRO A 169 25.42 -16.70 -0.99
CA PRO A 169 25.70 -16.14 -2.31
C PRO A 169 25.29 -14.67 -2.43
N PHE A 170 25.53 -13.88 -1.38
CA PHE A 170 25.31 -12.45 -1.44
C PHE A 170 26.48 -11.78 -2.17
N GLY A 171 26.19 -11.26 -3.37
CA GLY A 171 27.17 -10.46 -4.11
C GLY A 171 27.45 -9.12 -3.44
N THR A 172 28.62 -8.57 -3.71
CA THR A 172 29.00 -7.19 -3.34
C THR A 172 28.43 -6.16 -4.31
N ASP A 173 27.77 -6.59 -5.38
CA ASP A 173 27.27 -5.70 -6.42
C ASP A 173 26.17 -4.79 -5.86
N SER A 174 26.26 -3.51 -6.18
CA SER A 174 25.25 -2.53 -5.86
C SER A 174 23.94 -2.90 -6.57
N SER A 175 22.90 -3.09 -5.81
CA SER A 175 21.56 -3.40 -6.32
C SER A 175 20.53 -2.49 -5.69
N TYR A 176 19.40 -2.29 -6.37
CA TYR A 176 18.27 -1.60 -5.75
C TYR A 176 17.83 -2.32 -4.47
N SER A 177 17.50 -1.53 -3.44
CA SER A 177 16.75 -2.03 -2.31
C SER A 177 15.31 -2.25 -2.76
N ARG A 178 14.81 -3.48 -2.62
CA ARG A 178 13.46 -3.87 -3.06
C ARG A 178 12.64 -4.41 -1.90
N ASP A 179 11.36 -4.05 -1.87
CA ASP A 179 10.34 -4.67 -1.02
C ASP A 179 9.18 -5.11 -1.91
N ARG A 180 8.93 -6.41 -1.95
CA ARG A 180 7.91 -7.02 -2.81
C ARG A 180 6.84 -7.68 -1.97
N ASN A 181 5.59 -7.48 -2.39
CA ASN A 181 4.44 -8.23 -1.91
C ASN A 181 3.39 -8.38 -3.01
N LEU A 182 2.23 -8.94 -2.68
CA LEU A 182 1.13 -9.15 -3.63
C LEU A 182 0.68 -7.87 -4.35
N TRP A 183 0.75 -6.72 -3.65
CA TRP A 183 0.24 -5.44 -4.13
C TRP A 183 1.24 -4.67 -4.98
N HIS A 184 2.53 -4.71 -4.63
CA HIS A 184 3.54 -3.87 -5.28
C HIS A 184 4.97 -4.42 -5.19
N ILE A 185 5.87 -3.76 -5.92
CA ILE A 185 7.31 -3.75 -5.65
C ILE A 185 7.75 -2.30 -5.48
N SER A 186 8.52 -2.01 -4.42
CA SER A 186 9.25 -0.76 -4.27
C SER A 186 10.70 -0.92 -4.69
N HIS A 187 11.27 0.14 -5.25
CA HIS A 187 12.69 0.25 -5.63
C HIS A 187 13.27 1.53 -5.04
N GLU A 188 14.38 1.41 -4.32
CA GLU A 188 15.13 2.51 -3.71
C GLU A 188 16.62 2.33 -3.94
N GLY A 189 17.41 3.41 -3.82
CA GLY A 189 18.86 3.39 -3.91
C GLY A 189 19.41 3.68 -5.31
N LEU A 190 20.73 3.57 -5.46
CA LEU A 190 21.45 3.86 -6.70
C LEU A 190 21.14 5.27 -7.23
N GLU A 191 20.88 5.42 -8.53
CA GLU A 191 20.54 6.72 -9.16
C GLU A 191 19.27 7.35 -8.61
N LEU A 192 18.38 6.57 -7.96
CA LEU A 192 17.16 7.11 -7.36
C LEU A 192 17.44 8.01 -6.16
N GLU A 193 18.63 7.93 -5.54
CA GLU A 193 19.02 8.82 -4.45
C GLU A 193 19.23 10.26 -4.89
N ASP A 194 19.45 10.48 -6.20
CA ASP A 194 19.54 11.81 -6.81
C ASP A 194 18.24 12.09 -7.61
N PRO A 195 17.35 13.00 -7.13
CA PRO A 195 16.11 13.32 -7.84
C PRO A 195 16.30 13.95 -9.22
N SER A 196 17.53 14.38 -9.58
CA SER A 196 17.85 14.92 -10.90
C SER A 196 18.17 13.84 -11.93
N GLN A 197 18.35 12.58 -11.50
CA GLN A 197 18.67 11.46 -12.37
C GLN A 197 17.40 10.75 -12.85
N GLU A 198 17.39 10.36 -14.11
CA GLU A 198 16.36 9.49 -14.68
C GLU A 198 16.53 8.06 -14.15
N PRO A 199 15.44 7.38 -13.70
CA PRO A 199 15.51 5.99 -13.31
C PRO A 199 15.89 5.10 -14.50
N ASN A 200 16.76 4.12 -14.27
CA ASN A 200 17.08 3.12 -15.28
C ASN A 200 15.98 2.05 -15.32
N TYR A 201 14.84 2.37 -15.96
CA TYR A 201 13.67 1.50 -16.01
C TYR A 201 13.94 0.12 -16.59
N ASP A 202 14.87 -0.03 -17.53
CA ASP A 202 15.21 -1.34 -18.13
C ASP A 202 15.82 -2.32 -17.12
N HIS A 203 16.51 -1.83 -16.11
CA HIS A 203 17.09 -2.65 -15.02
C HIS A 203 16.26 -2.64 -13.75
N LEU A 204 15.41 -1.65 -13.58
CA LEU A 204 14.65 -1.45 -12.37
C LEU A 204 13.36 -2.30 -12.36
N LEU A 205 12.60 -2.30 -13.48
CA LEU A 205 11.27 -2.90 -13.54
C LEU A 205 11.32 -4.43 -13.47
N VAL A 206 10.38 -5.00 -12.71
CA VAL A 206 10.23 -6.45 -12.49
C VAL A 206 8.81 -6.94 -12.79
N LEU A 207 7.79 -6.15 -12.43
CA LEU A 207 6.38 -6.49 -12.69
C LEU A 207 5.86 -5.87 -13.99
N SER A 208 6.41 -4.73 -14.36
CA SER A 208 5.92 -3.89 -15.46
C SER A 208 6.95 -3.78 -16.58
N VAL A 209 6.50 -3.29 -17.70
CA VAL A 209 7.35 -2.80 -18.80
C VAL A 209 7.12 -1.30 -18.98
N THR A 210 8.07 -0.59 -19.57
CA THR A 210 7.81 0.82 -19.94
C THR A 210 6.74 0.92 -21.03
N PRO A 211 6.05 2.06 -21.18
CA PRO A 211 5.06 2.26 -22.25
C PRO A 211 5.60 2.00 -23.65
N GLU A 212 6.90 2.25 -23.88
CA GLU A 212 7.57 1.98 -25.16
C GLU A 212 7.65 0.49 -25.48
N HIS A 213 7.84 -0.35 -24.45
CA HIS A 213 7.95 -1.80 -24.59
C HIS A 213 6.59 -2.52 -24.44
N ALA A 214 5.52 -1.79 -24.09
CA ALA A 214 4.17 -2.35 -24.02
C ALA A 214 3.60 -2.63 -25.42
N PRO A 215 2.69 -3.62 -25.55
CA PRO A 215 2.05 -3.97 -26.83
C PRO A 215 1.39 -2.77 -27.53
N ASP A 216 1.45 -2.76 -28.87
CA ASP A 216 0.79 -1.74 -29.69
C ASP A 216 -0.74 -1.89 -29.72
N GLU A 217 -1.26 -3.04 -29.33
CA GLU A 217 -2.69 -3.28 -29.19
C GLU A 217 -3.12 -3.21 -27.73
N GLY A 218 -4.16 -2.42 -27.44
CA GLY A 218 -4.73 -2.35 -26.12
C GLY A 218 -5.60 -3.56 -25.79
N GLU A 219 -5.64 -3.94 -24.51
CA GLU A 219 -6.40 -5.08 -24.01
C GLU A 219 -7.55 -4.62 -23.10
N TYR A 220 -8.75 -5.16 -23.33
CA TYR A 220 -9.90 -4.88 -22.48
C TYR A 220 -9.87 -5.74 -21.23
N VAL A 221 -10.20 -5.15 -20.11
CA VAL A 221 -10.40 -5.82 -18.81
C VAL A 221 -11.75 -5.39 -18.23
N THR A 222 -12.51 -6.36 -17.74
CA THR A 222 -13.79 -6.13 -17.07
C THR A 222 -13.69 -6.67 -15.64
N MET A 223 -14.12 -5.88 -14.66
CA MET A 223 -14.10 -6.22 -13.25
C MET A 223 -15.49 -6.06 -12.65
N THR A 224 -15.91 -6.99 -11.81
CA THR A 224 -17.13 -6.84 -11.01
C THR A 224 -16.80 -6.61 -9.56
N PHE A 225 -17.63 -5.79 -8.92
CA PHE A 225 -17.55 -5.45 -7.51
C PHE A 225 -18.89 -5.72 -6.82
N GLU A 226 -18.82 -6.21 -5.58
CA GLU A 226 -19.96 -6.33 -4.66
C GLU A 226 -19.60 -5.60 -3.36
N LYS A 227 -20.36 -4.57 -3.00
CA LYS A 227 -20.11 -3.73 -1.80
C LYS A 227 -18.67 -3.21 -1.73
N GLY A 228 -18.14 -2.75 -2.85
CA GLY A 228 -16.78 -2.22 -2.97
C GLY A 228 -15.67 -3.27 -2.99
N VAL A 229 -15.98 -4.57 -2.92
CA VAL A 229 -15.02 -5.66 -2.98
C VAL A 229 -14.97 -6.23 -4.39
N PRO A 230 -13.78 -6.36 -5.02
CA PRO A 230 -13.66 -6.98 -6.34
C PRO A 230 -13.93 -8.48 -6.26
N THR A 231 -14.77 -9.02 -7.17
CA THR A 231 -15.23 -10.41 -7.15
C THR A 231 -14.90 -11.19 -8.41
N SER A 232 -14.64 -10.51 -9.54
CA SER A 232 -14.24 -11.18 -10.77
C SER A 232 -13.39 -10.32 -11.69
N VAL A 233 -12.63 -10.99 -12.58
CA VAL A 233 -11.95 -10.38 -13.73
C VAL A 233 -12.35 -11.14 -14.96
N ASN A 234 -12.76 -10.41 -16.02
CA ASN A 234 -13.19 -10.96 -17.33
C ASN A 234 -14.23 -12.08 -17.18
N GLY A 235 -15.21 -11.88 -16.25
CA GLY A 235 -16.29 -12.83 -15.98
C GLY A 235 -15.90 -14.04 -15.14
N LYS A 236 -14.63 -14.21 -14.79
CA LYS A 236 -14.16 -15.30 -13.92
C LYS A 236 -14.16 -14.85 -12.47
N LYS A 237 -15.00 -15.48 -11.63
CA LYS A 237 -14.97 -15.28 -10.18
C LYS A 237 -13.69 -15.84 -9.59
N MET A 238 -13.07 -15.07 -8.69
CA MET A 238 -11.79 -15.40 -8.05
C MET A 238 -11.74 -14.80 -6.65
N LYS A 239 -10.84 -15.32 -5.80
CA LYS A 239 -10.45 -14.65 -4.56
C LYS A 239 -9.74 -13.33 -4.87
N VAL A 240 -9.80 -12.39 -3.93
CA VAL A 240 -9.17 -11.07 -4.10
C VAL A 240 -7.68 -11.18 -4.40
N ALA A 241 -6.95 -12.06 -3.70
CA ALA A 241 -5.53 -12.30 -3.97
C ALA A 241 -5.25 -12.73 -5.42
N ASP A 242 -6.11 -13.58 -6.01
CA ASP A 242 -5.97 -14.04 -7.39
C ASP A 242 -6.37 -12.95 -8.40
N ILE A 243 -7.36 -12.11 -8.06
CA ILE A 243 -7.70 -10.90 -8.83
C ILE A 243 -6.48 -9.98 -8.92
N ILE A 244 -5.81 -9.73 -7.81
CA ILE A 244 -4.61 -8.89 -7.77
C ILE A 244 -3.50 -9.49 -8.63
N ARG A 245 -3.24 -10.80 -8.54
CA ARG A 245 -2.23 -11.46 -9.39
C ARG A 245 -2.54 -11.32 -10.86
N GLU A 246 -3.79 -11.54 -11.25
CA GLU A 246 -4.21 -11.42 -12.66
C GLU A 246 -4.13 -9.97 -13.16
N LEU A 247 -4.53 -9.00 -12.34
CA LEU A 247 -4.42 -7.58 -12.70
C LEU A 247 -2.97 -7.09 -12.72
N ASN A 248 -2.08 -7.63 -11.87
CA ASN A 248 -0.64 -7.37 -11.97
C ASN A 248 -0.07 -7.89 -13.29
N ARG A 249 -0.48 -9.08 -13.72
CA ARG A 249 -0.07 -9.65 -15.01
C ARG A 249 -0.56 -8.82 -16.21
N LEU A 250 -1.84 -8.45 -16.20
CA LEU A 250 -2.45 -7.64 -17.27
C LEU A 250 -1.89 -6.21 -17.28
N GLY A 251 -1.89 -5.56 -16.12
CA GLY A 251 -1.41 -4.19 -15.98
C GLY A 251 0.09 -4.05 -16.24
N GLY A 252 0.90 -4.97 -15.73
CA GLY A 252 2.35 -4.99 -15.97
C GLY A 252 2.69 -5.15 -17.44
N LYS A 253 2.00 -6.05 -18.15
CA LYS A 253 2.12 -6.22 -19.62
C LYS A 253 1.92 -4.91 -20.38
N HIS A 254 1.01 -4.06 -19.91
CA HIS A 254 0.67 -2.79 -20.55
C HIS A 254 1.33 -1.56 -19.95
N GLY A 255 2.33 -1.74 -19.06
CA GLY A 255 3.08 -0.64 -18.45
C GLY A 255 2.27 0.19 -17.46
N ILE A 256 1.21 -0.38 -16.86
CA ILE A 256 0.37 0.32 -15.88
C ILE A 256 1.05 0.32 -14.52
N GLY A 257 0.92 1.43 -13.79
CA GLY A 257 1.23 1.51 -12.36
C GLY A 257 2.70 1.69 -12.02
N ILE A 258 3.49 2.28 -12.90
CA ILE A 258 4.86 2.75 -12.61
C ILE A 258 4.75 4.15 -12.00
N ILE A 259 5.20 4.31 -10.75
CA ILE A 259 5.04 5.54 -9.98
C ILE A 259 6.41 5.95 -9.43
N ASP A 260 6.95 7.08 -9.87
CA ASP A 260 8.15 7.71 -9.34
C ASP A 260 7.74 8.86 -8.41
N ILE A 261 8.12 8.78 -7.14
CA ILE A 261 7.74 9.78 -6.13
C ILE A 261 8.89 10.14 -5.20
N VAL A 262 8.85 11.39 -4.76
CA VAL A 262 9.58 11.84 -3.57
C VAL A 262 8.57 12.02 -2.45
N GLU A 263 8.59 11.12 -1.48
CA GLU A 263 7.66 11.08 -0.36
C GLU A 263 8.26 11.64 0.94
N ASN A 264 7.40 12.05 1.87
CA ASN A 264 7.82 12.45 3.21
C ASN A 264 7.71 11.25 4.16
N ARG A 265 8.86 10.75 4.63
CA ARG A 265 8.88 9.67 5.63
C ARG A 265 8.42 10.15 6.99
N VAL A 266 7.82 9.26 7.78
CA VAL A 266 7.40 9.52 9.17
C VAL A 266 8.57 9.98 10.03
N VAL A 267 9.76 9.48 9.76
CA VAL A 267 11.02 9.88 10.44
C VAL A 267 11.51 11.27 10.04
N GLY A 268 10.79 12.01 9.17
CA GLY A 268 10.99 13.43 8.89
C GLY A 268 11.87 13.75 7.67
N MET A 269 12.45 12.76 7.00
CA MET A 269 13.22 12.97 5.77
C MET A 269 12.39 12.72 4.51
N LYS A 270 12.80 13.32 3.40
CA LYS A 270 12.30 12.97 2.07
C LYS A 270 13.05 11.75 1.53
N SER A 271 12.35 10.89 0.81
CA SER A 271 12.93 9.74 0.13
C SER A 271 12.29 9.57 -1.23
N ARG A 272 13.10 9.25 -2.23
CA ARG A 272 12.60 8.89 -3.56
C ARG A 272 12.53 7.38 -3.71
N GLY A 273 11.45 6.90 -4.28
CA GLY A 273 11.28 5.53 -4.68
C GLY A 273 10.49 5.41 -5.96
N VAL A 274 10.77 4.36 -6.73
CA VAL A 274 9.94 3.94 -7.85
C VAL A 274 9.14 2.71 -7.42
N TYR A 275 7.84 2.77 -7.66
CA TYR A 275 6.91 1.71 -7.28
C TYR A 275 6.27 1.12 -8.53
N GLU A 276 6.16 -0.21 -8.55
CA GLU A 276 5.34 -0.92 -9.53
C GLU A 276 4.08 -1.43 -8.83
N THR A 277 2.94 -0.89 -9.20
CA THR A 277 1.65 -1.24 -8.57
C THR A 277 0.55 -1.41 -9.64
N PRO A 278 0.70 -2.36 -10.58
CA PRO A 278 -0.21 -2.48 -11.72
C PRO A 278 -1.65 -2.78 -11.29
N ALA A 279 -1.87 -3.83 -10.49
CA ALA A 279 -3.19 -4.18 -9.98
C ALA A 279 -3.79 -3.07 -9.13
N GLY A 280 -2.96 -2.46 -8.26
CA GLY A 280 -3.41 -1.40 -7.38
C GLY A 280 -3.92 -0.20 -8.15
N THR A 281 -3.22 0.24 -9.17
CA THR A 281 -3.63 1.36 -10.02
C THR A 281 -4.95 1.05 -10.74
N ILE A 282 -5.11 -0.16 -11.27
CA ILE A 282 -6.34 -0.58 -11.95
C ILE A 282 -7.52 -0.67 -10.96
N LEU A 283 -7.33 -1.29 -9.79
CA LEU A 283 -8.39 -1.47 -8.80
C LEU A 283 -8.85 -0.15 -8.18
N MET A 284 -7.91 0.74 -7.86
CA MET A 284 -8.23 2.07 -7.31
C MET A 284 -9.06 2.89 -8.31
N GLU A 285 -8.64 2.91 -9.59
CA GLU A 285 -9.38 3.62 -10.64
C GLU A 285 -10.76 2.99 -10.89
N ALA A 286 -10.85 1.65 -10.90
CA ALA A 286 -12.11 0.96 -11.11
C ALA A 286 -13.11 1.19 -9.98
N HIS A 287 -12.63 1.17 -8.74
CA HIS A 287 -13.45 1.42 -7.56
C HIS A 287 -13.95 2.87 -7.53
N ASP A 288 -13.07 3.86 -7.77
CA ASP A 288 -13.45 5.28 -7.82
C ASP A 288 -14.50 5.52 -8.92
N GLN A 289 -14.31 4.94 -10.12
CA GLN A 289 -15.28 5.07 -11.20
C GLN A 289 -16.64 4.43 -10.88
N LEU A 290 -16.70 3.37 -10.09
CA LEU A 290 -17.96 2.77 -9.66
C LEU A 290 -18.64 3.64 -8.60
N GLU A 291 -17.88 4.24 -7.68
CA GLU A 291 -18.40 5.17 -6.70
C GLU A 291 -18.99 6.44 -7.33
N GLU A 292 -18.43 6.92 -8.45
CA GLU A 292 -18.99 8.04 -9.22
C GLU A 292 -20.46 7.80 -9.61
N LEU A 293 -20.86 6.54 -9.82
CA LEU A 293 -22.25 6.20 -10.12
C LEU A 293 -23.13 5.99 -8.88
N CYS A 294 -22.55 5.48 -7.78
CA CYS A 294 -23.33 4.92 -6.67
C CYS A 294 -23.46 5.87 -5.47
N LEU A 295 -22.56 6.84 -5.33
CA LEU A 295 -22.53 7.74 -4.18
C LEU A 295 -22.98 9.15 -4.55
N ASP A 296 -23.73 9.81 -3.65
CA ASP A 296 -24.05 11.21 -3.76
C ASP A 296 -22.84 12.11 -3.45
N ARG A 297 -22.92 13.38 -3.87
CA ARG A 297 -21.83 14.34 -3.75
C ARG A 297 -21.33 14.52 -2.31
N ALA A 298 -22.25 14.65 -1.35
CA ALA A 298 -21.88 14.93 0.04
C ALA A 298 -21.16 13.74 0.67
N THR A 299 -21.63 12.52 0.40
CA THR A 299 -20.97 11.28 0.84
C THR A 299 -19.59 11.14 0.24
N MET A 300 -19.43 11.41 -1.08
CA MET A 300 -18.12 11.36 -1.75
C MET A 300 -17.12 12.36 -1.17
N GLU A 301 -17.54 13.59 -0.88
CA GLU A 301 -16.68 14.63 -0.29
C GLU A 301 -16.11 14.16 1.06
N VAL A 302 -16.95 13.70 1.99
CA VAL A 302 -16.51 13.24 3.31
C VAL A 302 -15.67 11.95 3.19
N LYS A 303 -16.06 11.03 2.29
CA LYS A 303 -15.31 9.79 2.08
C LYS A 303 -13.89 10.06 1.59
N LYS A 304 -13.67 11.01 0.69
CA LYS A 304 -12.32 11.40 0.24
C LYS A 304 -11.46 11.95 1.38
N GLU A 305 -12.04 12.73 2.27
CA GLU A 305 -11.33 13.22 3.47
C GLU A 305 -10.93 12.05 4.38
N MET A 306 -11.84 11.12 4.62
CA MET A 306 -11.59 9.92 5.43
C MET A 306 -10.56 8.99 4.78
N GLY A 307 -10.59 8.83 3.46
CA GLY A 307 -9.60 8.07 2.69
C GLY A 307 -8.19 8.65 2.83
N ASN A 308 -8.04 9.96 2.69
CA ASN A 308 -6.78 10.65 2.94
C ASN A 308 -6.30 10.47 4.39
N LYS A 309 -7.22 10.51 5.35
CA LYS A 309 -6.88 10.30 6.76
C LYS A 309 -6.46 8.84 7.03
N LEU A 310 -7.15 7.88 6.43
CA LEU A 310 -6.77 6.47 6.50
C LEU A 310 -5.38 6.25 5.92
N ALA A 311 -5.08 6.85 4.77
CA ALA A 311 -3.76 6.75 4.15
C ALA A 311 -2.63 7.21 5.10
N GLN A 312 -2.82 8.32 5.81
CA GLN A 312 -1.87 8.79 6.83
C GLN A 312 -1.74 7.80 7.98
N VAL A 313 -2.86 7.32 8.51
CA VAL A 313 -2.89 6.36 9.64
C VAL A 313 -2.16 5.06 9.29
N VAL A 314 -2.40 4.53 8.08
CA VAL A 314 -1.74 3.32 7.56
C VAL A 314 -0.25 3.58 7.34
N TYR A 315 0.10 4.69 6.68
CA TYR A 315 1.49 5.06 6.39
C TYR A 315 2.34 5.17 7.65
N GLU A 316 1.76 5.75 8.71
CA GLU A 316 2.39 5.94 10.02
C GLU A 316 2.43 4.67 10.90
N GLY A 317 1.95 3.52 10.41
CA GLY A 317 1.94 2.26 11.17
C GLY A 317 0.89 2.17 12.27
N LYS A 318 -0.15 3.00 12.22
CA LYS A 318 -1.22 3.09 13.23
C LYS A 318 -2.44 2.23 12.90
N TRP A 319 -2.23 1.06 12.30
CA TRP A 319 -3.31 0.16 11.88
C TRP A 319 -4.19 -0.29 13.06
N PHE A 320 -3.58 -0.67 14.18
CA PHE A 320 -4.29 -1.15 15.36
C PHE A 320 -4.66 0.00 16.31
N THR A 321 -5.42 1.00 15.80
CA THR A 321 -5.87 2.15 16.60
C THR A 321 -7.38 2.37 16.46
N PRO A 322 -8.05 2.89 17.50
CA PRO A 322 -9.47 3.24 17.43
C PRO A 322 -9.80 4.21 16.29
N LEU A 323 -8.88 5.10 15.93
CA LEU A 323 -9.09 6.03 14.82
C LEU A 323 -9.21 5.28 13.48
N ARG A 324 -8.32 4.29 13.23
CA ARG A 324 -8.40 3.47 12.03
C ARG A 324 -9.71 2.70 11.97
N GLU A 325 -10.13 2.11 13.09
CA GLU A 325 -11.38 1.35 13.19
C GLU A 325 -12.60 2.23 12.92
N ALA A 326 -12.64 3.43 13.47
CA ALA A 326 -13.74 4.37 13.25
C ALA A 326 -13.84 4.82 11.78
N ILE A 327 -12.69 5.13 11.14
CA ILE A 327 -12.64 5.47 9.72
C ILE A 327 -13.09 4.29 8.87
N GLN A 328 -12.63 3.08 9.19
CA GLN A 328 -13.00 1.86 8.46
C GLN A 328 -14.51 1.62 8.54
N ALA A 329 -15.12 1.71 9.72
CA ALA A 329 -16.56 1.54 9.90
C ALA A 329 -17.37 2.57 9.09
N PHE A 330 -16.90 3.83 9.03
CA PHE A 330 -17.49 4.85 8.17
C PHE A 330 -17.39 4.46 6.70
N VAL A 331 -16.20 4.08 6.23
CA VAL A 331 -15.97 3.68 4.83
C VAL A 331 -16.86 2.49 4.46
N GLU A 332 -16.86 1.43 5.27
CA GLU A 332 -17.69 0.24 5.02
C GLU A 332 -19.18 0.57 4.87
N SER A 333 -19.70 1.50 5.70
CA SER A 333 -21.09 1.94 5.59
C SER A 333 -21.43 2.60 4.27
N THR A 334 -20.45 3.23 3.60
CA THR A 334 -20.63 3.86 2.29
C THR A 334 -20.63 2.85 1.14
N GLN A 335 -20.14 1.64 1.38
CA GLN A 335 -19.94 0.62 0.34
C GLN A 335 -21.15 -0.26 0.06
N GLU A 336 -22.21 -0.18 0.87
CA GLU A 336 -23.39 -1.06 0.78
C GLU A 336 -23.97 -1.16 -0.63
N TYR A 337 -23.93 -0.06 -1.40
CA TYR A 337 -24.47 0.03 -2.76
C TYR A 337 -23.38 0.18 -3.84
N VAL A 338 -22.10 0.13 -3.49
CA VAL A 338 -21.00 0.19 -4.46
C VAL A 338 -20.82 -1.19 -5.10
N THR A 339 -21.74 -1.51 -6.00
CA THR A 339 -21.85 -2.81 -6.65
C THR A 339 -22.10 -2.62 -8.14
N GLY A 340 -21.33 -3.33 -8.98
CA GLY A 340 -21.46 -3.19 -10.42
C GLY A 340 -20.28 -3.74 -11.21
N GLU A 341 -20.23 -3.36 -12.47
CA GLU A 341 -19.19 -3.78 -13.40
C GLU A 341 -18.48 -2.56 -13.98
N VAL A 342 -17.15 -2.63 -14.04
CA VAL A 342 -16.28 -1.61 -14.64
C VAL A 342 -15.46 -2.25 -15.74
N LYS A 343 -15.41 -1.60 -16.91
CA LYS A 343 -14.63 -2.02 -18.06
C LYS A 343 -13.62 -0.97 -18.45
N PHE A 344 -12.36 -1.39 -18.59
CA PHE A 344 -11.26 -0.58 -19.07
C PHE A 344 -10.61 -1.14 -20.31
N LYS A 345 -9.90 -0.29 -21.06
CA LYS A 345 -8.90 -0.68 -22.04
C LYS A 345 -7.53 -0.27 -21.50
N LEU A 346 -6.64 -1.24 -21.30
CA LEU A 346 -5.27 -1.02 -20.88
C LEU A 346 -4.40 -0.80 -22.12
N TYR A 347 -3.65 0.28 -22.16
CA TYR A 347 -2.85 0.64 -23.32
C TYR A 347 -1.68 1.54 -22.98
N LYS A 348 -0.45 1.06 -23.14
CA LYS A 348 0.79 1.84 -23.04
C LYS A 348 0.81 2.80 -21.84
N GLY A 349 0.72 2.26 -20.65
CA GLY A 349 0.73 3.00 -19.39
C GLY A 349 -0.58 3.69 -19.02
N ASN A 350 -1.61 3.61 -19.86
CA ASN A 350 -2.89 4.30 -19.66
C ASN A 350 -4.03 3.33 -19.37
N ILE A 351 -4.91 3.76 -18.48
CA ILE A 351 -6.22 3.13 -18.22
C ILE A 351 -7.27 3.99 -18.92
N ILE A 352 -7.90 3.43 -19.97
CA ILE A 352 -8.92 4.12 -20.76
C ILE A 352 -10.29 3.59 -20.36
N LYS A 353 -11.17 4.47 -19.86
CA LYS A 353 -12.54 4.14 -19.45
C LYS A 353 -13.34 3.60 -20.65
N ALA A 354 -13.97 2.43 -20.51
CA ALA A 354 -14.71 1.76 -21.57
C ALA A 354 -16.16 1.41 -21.18
N GLY A 355 -16.58 1.80 -19.98
CA GLY A 355 -17.96 1.67 -19.50
C GLY A 355 -18.03 1.23 -18.05
N THR A 356 -19.10 1.66 -17.36
CA THR A 356 -19.41 1.28 -15.98
C THR A 356 -20.91 1.13 -15.84
N THR A 357 -21.34 0.07 -15.15
CA THR A 357 -22.74 -0.20 -14.87
C THR A 357 -22.94 -0.56 -13.42
N SER A 358 -24.05 -0.10 -12.83
CA SER A 358 -24.47 -0.46 -11.49
C SER A 358 -25.98 -0.52 -11.39
N PRO A 359 -26.55 -1.52 -10.69
CA PRO A 359 -27.98 -1.53 -10.39
C PRO A 359 -28.37 -0.43 -9.38
N TYR A 360 -27.40 0.18 -8.70
CA TYR A 360 -27.58 1.27 -7.74
C TYR A 360 -27.14 2.63 -8.29
N SER A 361 -26.98 2.76 -9.61
CA SER A 361 -26.56 4.01 -10.25
C SER A 361 -27.50 5.15 -9.92
N LEU A 362 -26.96 6.27 -9.46
CA LEU A 362 -27.65 7.53 -9.29
C LEU A 362 -27.70 8.33 -10.63
N TYR A 363 -26.95 7.90 -11.64
CA TYR A 363 -27.00 8.51 -12.95
C TYR A 363 -28.29 8.09 -13.67
N SER A 364 -29.11 9.07 -13.97
CA SER A 364 -30.34 8.90 -14.75
C SER A 364 -30.16 9.52 -16.13
N GLU A 365 -30.13 8.68 -17.17
CA GLU A 365 -29.99 9.13 -18.55
C GLU A 365 -31.10 10.12 -18.93
N SER A 366 -32.33 9.88 -18.51
CA SER A 366 -33.48 10.75 -18.80
C SER A 366 -33.39 12.13 -18.14
N LEU A 367 -32.79 12.22 -16.92
CA LEU A 367 -32.56 13.49 -16.22
C LEU A 367 -31.34 14.24 -16.77
N ALA A 368 -30.31 13.52 -17.19
CA ALA A 368 -29.05 14.09 -17.66
C ALA A 368 -29.06 14.43 -19.17
N SER A 369 -30.04 13.92 -19.92
CA SER A 369 -30.10 14.08 -21.39
C SER A 369 -30.45 15.49 -21.78
N PHE A 370 -29.73 16.05 -22.75
CA PHE A 370 -30.04 17.31 -23.39
C PHE A 370 -31.15 17.18 -24.47
N THR A 371 -31.63 15.98 -24.79
CA THR A 371 -32.54 15.69 -25.90
C THR A 371 -33.91 15.18 -25.45
N THR A 372 -34.07 14.73 -24.24
CA THR A 372 -35.35 14.30 -23.67
C THR A 372 -36.01 15.41 -22.89
N GLY A 373 -37.36 15.48 -22.92
CA GLY A 373 -38.13 16.52 -22.30
C GLY A 373 -37.94 16.67 -20.79
N ASP A 374 -38.43 17.76 -20.26
CA ASP A 374 -38.24 18.20 -18.90
C ASP A 374 -38.88 17.24 -17.88
N LEU A 375 -38.05 16.51 -17.13
CA LEU A 375 -38.51 15.66 -16.04
C LEU A 375 -38.64 16.39 -14.69
N TYR A 376 -38.21 17.65 -14.64
CA TYR A 376 -38.42 18.56 -13.52
C TYR A 376 -38.69 19.97 -14.03
N ASP A 377 -39.30 20.82 -13.20
CA ASP A 377 -39.57 22.22 -13.54
C ASP A 377 -38.26 23.04 -13.48
N HIS A 378 -37.79 23.52 -14.61
CA HIS A 378 -36.60 24.37 -14.70
C HIS A 378 -36.71 25.67 -13.90
N HIS A 379 -37.94 26.17 -13.63
CA HIS A 379 -38.16 27.34 -12.79
C HIS A 379 -37.74 27.13 -11.31
N ASP A 380 -37.66 25.90 -10.83
CA ASP A 380 -37.15 25.61 -9.49
C ASP A 380 -35.70 26.10 -9.29
N ALA A 381 -34.91 26.15 -10.37
CA ALA A 381 -33.56 26.68 -10.35
C ALA A 381 -33.50 28.18 -10.02
N ASP A 382 -34.48 28.98 -10.41
CA ASP A 382 -34.50 30.43 -10.15
C ASP A 382 -34.54 30.75 -8.65
N GLY A 383 -35.40 30.05 -7.91
CA GLY A 383 -35.49 30.16 -6.46
C GLY A 383 -34.21 29.69 -5.76
N PHE A 384 -33.69 28.52 -6.17
CA PHE A 384 -32.46 27.98 -5.64
C PHE A 384 -31.25 28.93 -5.86
N ILE A 385 -31.05 29.42 -7.10
CA ILE A 385 -29.94 30.31 -7.45
C ILE A 385 -30.05 31.63 -6.68
N THR A 386 -31.27 32.18 -6.52
CA THR A 386 -31.51 33.41 -5.77
C THR A 386 -31.05 33.28 -4.31
N LEU A 387 -31.47 32.22 -3.62
CA LEU A 387 -31.13 32.01 -2.21
C LEU A 387 -29.67 31.59 -2.04
N PHE A 388 -29.18 30.70 -2.86
CA PHE A 388 -27.79 30.22 -2.80
C PHE A 388 -26.77 31.32 -3.13
N GLY A 389 -27.14 32.23 -4.07
CA GLY A 389 -26.32 33.37 -4.45
C GLY A 389 -26.43 34.59 -3.53
N LEU A 390 -27.35 34.60 -2.54
CA LEU A 390 -27.62 35.76 -1.68
C LEU A 390 -26.38 36.30 -0.95
N PRO A 391 -25.48 35.45 -0.35
CA PRO A 391 -24.28 35.97 0.29
C PRO A 391 -23.34 36.68 -0.69
N LEU A 392 -23.22 36.18 -1.93
CA LEU A 392 -22.42 36.83 -2.97
C LEU A 392 -23.00 38.20 -3.37
N LYS A 393 -24.33 38.29 -3.54
CA LYS A 393 -25.02 39.51 -3.85
C LYS A 393 -24.84 40.57 -2.74
N VAL A 394 -25.02 40.17 -1.48
CA VAL A 394 -24.87 41.09 -0.33
C VAL A 394 -23.43 41.60 -0.25
N ARG A 395 -22.44 40.72 -0.43
CA ARG A 395 -21.04 41.13 -0.45
C ARG A 395 -20.76 42.14 -1.57
N ALA A 396 -21.22 41.85 -2.80
CA ALA A 396 -21.02 42.75 -3.94
C ALA A 396 -21.63 44.12 -3.71
N MET A 397 -22.87 44.20 -3.17
CA MET A 397 -23.51 45.45 -2.82
C MET A 397 -22.71 46.26 -1.81
N LYS A 398 -22.15 45.62 -0.77
CA LYS A 398 -21.31 46.30 0.21
C LYS A 398 -20.02 46.86 -0.38
N LEU A 399 -19.37 46.12 -1.29
CA LEU A 399 -18.17 46.60 -1.98
C LEU A 399 -18.47 47.82 -2.84
N LEU A 400 -19.58 47.81 -3.60
CA LEU A 400 -20.03 48.96 -4.39
C LEU A 400 -20.33 50.20 -3.53
N GLU A 401 -21.01 50.02 -2.39
CA GLU A 401 -21.27 51.11 -1.41
C GLU A 401 -19.96 51.77 -0.92
N LEU A 402 -18.92 50.92 -0.65
CA LEU A 402 -17.61 51.40 -0.17
C LEU A 402 -16.82 52.12 -1.26
N GLU A 403 -16.88 51.63 -2.49
CA GLU A 403 -16.23 52.27 -3.65
C GLU A 403 -16.87 53.66 -3.93
N ASN A 404 -18.20 53.75 -3.92
CA ASN A 404 -18.91 55.00 -4.12
C ASN A 404 -18.59 56.02 -3.02
N LYS A 405 -18.36 55.57 -1.77
CA LYS A 405 -17.94 56.45 -0.66
C LYS A 405 -16.49 56.94 -0.76
N LYS A 406 -15.64 56.26 -1.48
CA LYS A 406 -14.23 56.66 -1.71
C LYS A 406 -14.12 57.66 -2.86
N ASN A 407 -15.06 57.63 -3.80
CA ASN A 407 -15.07 58.49 -4.99
C ASN A 407 -15.89 59.81 -4.81
N ASN A 408 -16.55 59.95 -3.66
CA ASN A 408 -17.19 61.16 -3.18
C ASN A 408 -16.42 61.74 -1.98
#